data_7693768cae5d97b708d0f5561331547c
#
_entry.id   7693768cae5d97b708d0f5561331547c
#
_cell.length_a   1.000
_cell.length_b   1.000
_cell.length_c   1.000
_cell.angle_alpha   90.00
_cell.angle_beta   90.00
_cell.angle_gamma   90.00
#
_symmetry.space_group_name_H-M   'P 1'
#
loop_
_entity.id
_entity.type
_entity.pdbx_description
1 polymer ?
#
loop_
_entity_poly.entity_id
_entity_poly.type
_entity_poly.pdbx_seq_one_letter_code
_entity_poly.pdbx_strand_id
1 'polypeptide(L)'
;MTWALTLIETLLLVSLPLLIGFSIDGLLNQDWQPFYLLGVTMVLLIVISVGRRLFDTRAYGKMRVELGVAVVDKAQGAPVSKINARLDMSRELITFLETEAPIVIMALLQVVVSLVILFSFHGVLAATAGTATILALIIYGAASGRFFKLNGDLNSQAEEQVSVLESGIRESILQHLSNLRRHAVRISDTEAIVYGLIFVVLLSMLGINLWFAATQIDASPGQIFSIVTYSYEFIESAVMLPAALQSLTRISEITQRLNALAHPVEDQASAS
;
A
#
# COMPACT_ATOMS: atom_id res chain seq x y z
N MET A 1 -5.64 19.16 8.03
CA MET A 1 -4.21 19.54 8.17
C MET A 1 -3.30 18.35 7.92
N THR A 2 -3.50 17.19 8.54
CA THR A 2 -2.73 15.93 8.31
C THR A 2 -2.53 15.61 6.83
N TRP A 3 -3.61 15.46 6.08
CA TRP A 3 -3.57 15.10 4.66
C TRP A 3 -2.84 16.11 3.77
N ALA A 4 -2.94 17.41 4.10
CA ALA A 4 -2.19 18.43 3.36
C ALA A 4 -0.69 18.33 3.63
N LEU A 5 -0.29 18.07 4.87
CA LEU A 5 1.12 17.85 5.22
C LEU A 5 1.66 16.56 4.57
N THR A 6 0.85 15.48 4.57
CA THR A 6 1.19 14.22 3.88
C THR A 6 1.41 14.45 2.38
N LEU A 7 0.54 15.20 1.72
CA LEU A 7 0.69 15.50 0.29
C LEU A 7 1.96 16.34 0.02
N ILE A 8 2.22 17.36 0.82
CA ILE A 8 3.41 18.21 0.66
C ILE A 8 4.69 17.36 0.87
N GLU A 9 4.72 16.55 1.94
CA GLU A 9 5.84 15.65 2.22
C GLU A 9 6.05 14.66 1.06
N THR A 10 4.98 14.05 0.56
CA THR A 10 5.05 13.11 -0.57
C THR A 10 5.57 13.81 -1.83
N LEU A 11 5.09 15.01 -2.15
CA LEU A 11 5.57 15.76 -3.32
C LEU A 11 7.07 16.12 -3.20
N LEU A 12 7.53 16.48 -2.01
CA LEU A 12 8.95 16.73 -1.77
C LEU A 12 9.77 15.44 -1.92
N LEU A 13 9.31 14.32 -1.35
CA LEU A 13 9.98 13.01 -1.49
C LEU A 13 10.09 12.60 -2.95
N VAL A 14 8.98 12.66 -3.67
CA VAL A 14 8.92 12.25 -5.08
C VAL A 14 9.75 13.17 -5.99
N SER A 15 10.04 14.42 -5.59
CA SER A 15 10.90 15.33 -6.34
C SER A 15 12.40 15.05 -6.15
N LEU A 16 12.80 14.31 -5.10
CA LEU A 16 14.21 14.10 -4.77
C LEU A 16 15.06 13.49 -5.91
N PRO A 17 14.61 12.42 -6.60
CA PRO A 17 15.42 11.84 -7.68
C PRO A 17 15.70 12.82 -8.82
N LEU A 18 14.73 13.68 -9.13
CA LEU A 18 14.92 14.73 -10.14
C LEU A 18 15.92 15.80 -9.67
N LEU A 19 15.80 16.25 -8.42
CA LEU A 19 16.71 17.24 -7.83
C LEU A 19 18.13 16.67 -7.67
N ILE A 20 18.26 15.40 -7.33
CA ILE A 20 19.57 14.72 -7.30
C ILE A 20 20.17 14.68 -8.70
N GLY A 21 19.39 14.33 -9.72
CA GLY A 21 19.83 14.35 -11.10
C GLY A 21 20.33 15.73 -11.53
N PHE A 22 19.57 16.79 -11.27
CA PHE A 22 19.99 18.17 -11.56
C PHE A 22 21.25 18.56 -10.78
N SER A 23 21.39 18.08 -9.53
CA SER A 23 22.57 18.32 -8.71
C SER A 23 23.81 17.62 -9.26
N ILE A 24 23.68 16.41 -9.78
CA ILE A 24 24.77 15.68 -10.44
C ILE A 24 25.24 16.47 -11.66
N ASP A 25 24.33 16.87 -12.53
CA ASP A 25 24.68 17.64 -13.74
C ASP A 25 25.26 19.00 -13.40
N GLY A 26 24.68 19.68 -12.42
CA GLY A 26 25.20 20.97 -11.93
C GLY A 26 26.63 20.83 -11.41
N LEU A 27 26.90 19.88 -10.53
CA LEU A 27 28.26 19.69 -9.96
C LEU A 27 29.30 19.32 -11.03
N LEU A 28 28.91 18.52 -12.03
CA LEU A 28 29.78 18.19 -13.16
C LEU A 28 30.12 19.41 -14.00
N ASN A 29 29.19 20.36 -14.10
CA ASN A 29 29.36 21.63 -14.83
C ASN A 29 29.83 22.80 -13.93
N GLN A 30 30.23 22.54 -12.68
CA GLN A 30 30.64 23.54 -11.68
C GLN A 30 29.53 24.55 -11.32
N ASP A 31 28.28 24.22 -11.56
CA ASP A 31 27.09 24.97 -11.10
C ASP A 31 26.58 24.38 -9.78
N TRP A 32 26.72 25.15 -8.71
CA TRP A 32 26.33 24.75 -7.35
C TRP A 32 24.85 25.03 -7.04
N GLN A 33 24.13 25.75 -7.90
CA GLN A 33 22.76 26.17 -7.63
C GLN A 33 21.80 24.99 -7.44
N PRO A 34 21.79 23.94 -8.29
CA PRO A 34 20.92 22.78 -8.09
C PRO A 34 21.22 22.02 -6.78
N PHE A 35 22.51 21.96 -6.38
CA PHE A 35 22.91 21.32 -5.14
C PHE A 35 22.42 22.06 -3.90
N TYR A 36 22.42 23.39 -3.88
CA TYR A 36 21.82 24.18 -2.80
C TYR A 36 20.31 23.99 -2.75
N LEU A 37 19.64 23.93 -3.91
CA LEU A 37 18.20 23.67 -3.98
C LEU A 37 17.86 22.30 -3.38
N LEU A 38 18.60 21.26 -3.72
CA LEU A 38 18.48 19.93 -3.13
C LEU A 38 18.64 19.98 -1.59
N GLY A 39 19.68 20.68 -1.10
CA GLY A 39 19.92 20.84 0.33
C GLY A 39 18.74 21.51 1.06
N VAL A 40 18.22 22.60 0.49
CA VAL A 40 17.04 23.29 1.05
C VAL A 40 15.82 22.36 1.06
N THR A 41 15.58 21.62 -0.03
CA THR A 41 14.47 20.67 -0.13
C THR A 41 14.59 19.56 0.92
N MET A 42 15.80 19.02 1.14
CA MET A 42 16.03 17.99 2.18
C MET A 42 15.76 18.53 3.59
N VAL A 43 16.22 19.75 3.90
CA VAL A 43 15.95 20.39 5.21
C VAL A 43 14.45 20.61 5.39
N LEU A 44 13.76 21.14 4.36
CA LEU A 44 12.31 21.35 4.39
C LEU A 44 11.56 20.04 4.59
N LEU A 45 11.97 18.99 3.89
CA LEU A 45 11.40 17.64 4.04
C LEU A 45 11.53 17.14 5.49
N ILE A 46 12.72 17.26 6.09
CA ILE A 46 12.93 16.84 7.49
C ILE A 46 12.02 17.61 8.43
N VAL A 47 11.93 18.94 8.29
CA VAL A 47 11.08 19.78 9.14
C VAL A 47 9.60 19.40 9.01
N ILE A 48 9.13 19.19 7.77
CA ILE A 48 7.73 18.81 7.50
C ILE A 48 7.45 17.41 8.03
N SER A 49 8.32 16.42 7.78
CA SER A 49 8.17 15.04 8.26
C SER A 49 8.08 14.98 9.78
N VAL A 50 8.99 15.66 10.49
CA VAL A 50 8.99 15.70 11.94
C VAL A 50 7.74 16.41 12.45
N GLY A 51 7.40 17.58 11.88
CA GLY A 51 6.21 18.34 12.25
C GLY A 51 4.92 17.56 12.03
N ARG A 52 4.79 16.87 10.88
CA ARG A 52 3.66 16.00 10.57
C ARG A 52 3.56 14.86 11.58
N ARG A 53 4.66 14.16 11.85
CA ARG A 53 4.67 13.03 12.81
C ARG A 53 4.20 13.44 14.19
N LEU A 54 4.67 14.59 14.69
CA LEU A 54 4.28 15.13 15.98
C LEU A 54 2.80 15.55 16.00
N PHE A 55 2.29 16.11 14.91
CA PHE A 55 0.89 16.49 14.77
C PHE A 55 -0.02 15.27 14.66
N ASP A 56 0.31 14.31 13.79
CA ASP A 56 -0.49 13.13 13.51
C ASP A 56 -0.67 12.26 14.76
N THR A 57 0.38 12.02 15.54
CA THR A 57 0.29 11.27 16.80
C THR A 57 -0.72 11.88 17.77
N ARG A 58 -0.77 13.22 17.87
CA ARG A 58 -1.73 13.94 18.73
C ARG A 58 -3.14 13.91 18.17
N ALA A 59 -3.28 14.13 16.85
CA ALA A 59 -4.58 14.18 16.18
C ALA A 59 -5.26 12.81 16.21
N TYR A 60 -4.55 11.75 15.81
CA TYR A 60 -5.09 10.38 15.80
C TYR A 60 -5.28 9.82 17.23
N GLY A 61 -4.40 10.19 18.17
CA GLY A 61 -4.60 9.86 19.58
C GLY A 61 -5.89 10.45 20.14
N LYS A 62 -6.20 11.71 19.85
CA LYS A 62 -7.46 12.35 20.21
C LYS A 62 -8.66 11.66 19.55
N MET A 63 -8.59 11.38 18.25
CA MET A 63 -9.65 10.69 17.51
C MET A 63 -9.94 9.30 18.09
N ARG A 64 -8.90 8.55 18.54
CA ARG A 64 -9.10 7.24 19.19
C ARG A 64 -9.92 7.34 20.47
N VAL A 65 -9.67 8.35 21.28
CA VAL A 65 -10.45 8.57 22.51
C VAL A 65 -11.87 8.97 22.17
N GLU A 66 -12.07 9.99 21.32
CA GLU A 66 -13.40 10.50 20.96
C GLU A 66 -14.27 9.42 20.30
N LEU A 67 -13.71 8.68 19.34
CA LEU A 67 -14.45 7.59 18.69
C LEU A 67 -14.71 6.42 19.64
N GLY A 68 -13.75 6.09 20.51
CA GLY A 68 -13.95 5.07 21.53
C GLY A 68 -15.09 5.40 22.49
N VAL A 69 -15.15 6.63 23.00
CA VAL A 69 -16.26 7.10 23.87
C VAL A 69 -17.58 7.05 23.10
N ALA A 70 -17.63 7.56 21.87
CA ALA A 70 -18.85 7.55 21.06
C ALA A 70 -19.38 6.11 20.77
N VAL A 71 -18.47 5.15 20.60
CA VAL A 71 -18.83 3.72 20.42
C VAL A 71 -19.43 3.16 21.71
N VAL A 72 -18.84 3.44 22.86
CA VAL A 72 -19.35 2.99 24.17
C VAL A 72 -20.73 3.59 24.46
N ASP A 73 -20.90 4.90 24.24
CA ASP A 73 -22.18 5.58 24.51
C ASP A 73 -23.32 5.05 23.63
N LYS A 74 -23.04 4.77 22.34
CA LYS A 74 -24.02 4.17 21.42
C LYS A 74 -24.32 2.69 21.69
N ALA A 75 -23.41 2.00 22.38
CA ALA A 75 -23.53 0.59 22.67
C ALA A 75 -24.10 0.30 24.07
N GLN A 76 -24.65 1.29 24.76
CA GLN A 76 -25.27 1.12 26.08
C GLN A 76 -26.32 0.02 26.04
N GLY A 77 -26.23 -0.94 27.00
CA GLY A 77 -27.12 -2.10 27.08
C GLY A 77 -26.71 -3.32 26.22
N ALA A 78 -25.67 -3.20 25.37
CA ALA A 78 -25.15 -4.35 24.64
C ALA A 78 -24.19 -5.20 25.50
N PRO A 79 -24.05 -6.51 25.20
CA PRO A 79 -23.05 -7.36 25.86
C PRO A 79 -21.64 -6.79 25.74
N VAL A 80 -20.82 -6.92 26.79
CA VAL A 80 -19.44 -6.38 26.83
C VAL A 80 -18.58 -6.90 25.68
N SER A 81 -18.75 -8.17 25.27
CA SER A 81 -18.06 -8.74 24.12
C SER A 81 -18.35 -8.00 22.82
N LYS A 82 -19.60 -7.55 22.62
CA LYS A 82 -20.02 -6.78 21.45
C LYS A 82 -19.47 -5.36 21.49
N ILE A 83 -19.39 -4.74 22.66
CA ILE A 83 -18.77 -3.42 22.86
C ILE A 83 -17.28 -3.50 22.55
N ASN A 84 -16.57 -4.51 23.05
CA ASN A 84 -15.16 -4.70 22.82
C ASN A 84 -14.84 -4.89 21.30
N ALA A 85 -15.60 -5.75 20.63
CA ALA A 85 -15.45 -5.95 19.18
C ALA A 85 -15.63 -4.64 18.38
N ARG A 86 -16.55 -3.76 18.77
CA ARG A 86 -16.77 -2.45 18.16
C ARG A 86 -15.62 -1.48 18.44
N LEU A 87 -15.09 -1.49 19.66
CA LEU A 87 -13.91 -0.70 20.01
C LEU A 87 -12.70 -1.11 19.18
N ASP A 88 -12.50 -2.41 18.98
CA ASP A 88 -11.39 -2.91 18.16
C ASP A 88 -11.55 -2.50 16.69
N MET A 89 -12.77 -2.58 16.12
CA MET A 89 -13.06 -2.06 14.77
C MET A 89 -12.79 -0.56 14.66
N SER A 90 -13.16 0.23 15.67
CA SER A 90 -12.92 1.68 15.67
C SER A 90 -11.43 2.02 15.73
N ARG A 91 -10.66 1.26 16.50
CA ARG A 91 -9.19 1.39 16.55
C ARG A 91 -8.55 1.02 15.21
N GLU A 92 -9.03 -0.05 14.60
CA GLU A 92 -8.54 -0.49 13.28
C GLU A 92 -8.76 0.57 12.21
N LEU A 93 -9.94 1.22 12.19
CA LEU A 93 -10.22 2.32 11.27
C LEU A 93 -9.23 3.49 11.43
N ILE A 94 -8.95 3.89 12.67
CA ILE A 94 -8.01 5.00 12.92
C ILE A 94 -6.57 4.59 12.59
N THR A 95 -6.18 3.37 12.90
CA THR A 95 -4.86 2.83 12.55
C THR A 95 -4.66 2.82 11.04
N PHE A 96 -5.68 2.43 10.27
CA PHE A 96 -5.63 2.52 8.82
C PHE A 96 -5.40 3.97 8.35
N LEU A 97 -6.19 4.94 8.85
CA LEU A 97 -6.04 6.35 8.47
C LEU A 97 -4.67 6.93 8.86
N GLU A 98 -4.08 6.46 9.95
CA GLU A 98 -2.77 6.92 10.44
C GLU A 98 -1.60 6.30 9.67
N THR A 99 -1.68 5.01 9.32
CA THR A 99 -0.54 4.24 8.81
C THR A 99 -0.68 3.80 7.37
N GLU A 100 -1.81 3.19 7.00
CA GLU A 100 -1.96 2.56 5.67
C GLU A 100 -2.40 3.56 4.59
N ALA A 101 -3.35 4.43 4.89
CA ALA A 101 -3.85 5.38 3.92
C ALA A 101 -2.78 6.36 3.37
N PRO A 102 -1.81 6.87 4.18
CA PRO A 102 -0.69 7.64 3.64
C PRO A 102 0.18 6.84 2.67
N ILE A 103 0.44 5.55 2.95
CA ILE A 103 1.22 4.67 2.08
C ILE A 103 0.52 4.47 0.73
N VAL A 104 -0.79 4.24 0.76
CA VAL A 104 -1.61 4.09 -0.47
C VAL A 104 -1.56 5.36 -1.32
N ILE A 105 -1.73 6.53 -0.70
CA ILE A 105 -1.66 7.82 -1.41
C ILE A 105 -0.27 8.04 -2.00
N MET A 106 0.78 7.75 -1.23
CA MET A 106 2.15 7.87 -1.69
C MET A 106 2.41 6.95 -2.89
N ALA A 107 2.00 5.69 -2.84
CA ALA A 107 2.18 4.74 -3.94
C ALA A 107 1.45 5.18 -5.22
N LEU A 108 0.20 5.66 -5.10
CA LEU A 108 -0.56 6.18 -6.25
C LEU A 108 0.09 7.42 -6.86
N LEU A 109 0.49 8.39 -6.02
CA LEU A 109 1.20 9.58 -6.48
C LEU A 109 2.52 9.23 -7.14
N GLN A 110 3.29 8.30 -6.56
CA GLN A 110 4.57 7.87 -7.10
C GLN A 110 4.41 7.24 -8.49
N VAL A 111 3.42 6.38 -8.71
CA VAL A 111 3.14 5.80 -10.03
C VAL A 111 2.84 6.90 -11.05
N VAL A 112 1.96 7.84 -10.71
CA VAL A 112 1.57 8.93 -11.61
C VAL A 112 2.77 9.85 -11.91
N VAL A 113 3.50 10.28 -10.88
CA VAL A 113 4.64 11.19 -11.06
C VAL A 113 5.77 10.51 -11.81
N SER A 114 6.08 9.24 -11.53
CA SER A 114 7.09 8.49 -12.27
C SER A 114 6.74 8.40 -13.77
N LEU A 115 5.47 8.11 -14.10
CA LEU A 115 5.03 8.09 -15.49
C LEU A 115 5.14 9.46 -16.18
N VAL A 116 4.73 10.52 -15.49
CA VAL A 116 4.82 11.89 -16.02
C VAL A 116 6.29 12.31 -16.26
N ILE A 117 7.17 12.01 -15.31
CA ILE A 117 8.58 12.36 -15.42
C ILE A 117 9.28 11.50 -16.49
N LEU A 118 9.03 10.20 -16.53
CA LEU A 118 9.55 9.34 -17.59
C LEU A 118 9.08 9.80 -18.98
N PHE A 119 7.80 10.20 -19.10
CA PHE A 119 7.25 10.76 -20.34
C PHE A 119 7.94 12.09 -20.71
N SER A 120 8.26 12.94 -19.75
CA SER A 120 8.93 14.22 -19.99
C SER A 120 10.36 14.07 -20.53
N PHE A 121 11.05 12.99 -20.18
CA PHE A 121 12.35 12.64 -20.76
C PHE A 121 12.19 12.07 -22.17
N HIS A 122 11.34 11.04 -22.32
CA HIS A 122 11.01 10.47 -23.62
C HIS A 122 9.78 9.56 -23.56
N GLY A 123 8.87 9.68 -24.54
CA GLY A 123 7.61 8.89 -24.55
C GLY A 123 7.81 7.37 -24.51
N VAL A 124 8.92 6.84 -25.05
CA VAL A 124 9.26 5.41 -25.00
C VAL A 124 9.45 4.94 -23.56
N LEU A 125 10.07 5.73 -22.67
CA LEU A 125 10.30 5.36 -21.26
C LEU A 125 8.98 5.18 -20.48
N ALA A 126 8.01 6.04 -20.73
CA ALA A 126 6.68 5.88 -20.15
C ALA A 126 5.90 4.73 -20.79
N ALA A 127 6.06 4.51 -22.10
CA ALA A 127 5.40 3.41 -22.80
C ALA A 127 5.89 2.04 -22.31
N THR A 128 7.18 1.88 -22.01
CA THR A 128 7.73 0.65 -21.42
C THR A 128 7.15 0.40 -20.03
N ALA A 129 7.02 1.44 -19.19
CA ALA A 129 6.41 1.35 -17.87
C ALA A 129 4.92 0.96 -17.96
N GLY A 130 4.16 1.60 -18.88
CA GLY A 130 2.76 1.25 -19.14
C GLY A 130 2.59 -0.19 -19.63
N THR A 131 3.45 -0.63 -20.56
CA THR A 131 3.45 -2.01 -21.07
C THR A 131 3.77 -3.02 -19.96
N ALA A 132 4.77 -2.75 -19.14
CA ALA A 132 5.13 -3.60 -18.01
C ALA A 132 3.98 -3.73 -16.99
N THR A 133 3.25 -2.62 -16.74
CA THR A 133 2.06 -2.64 -15.88
C THR A 133 0.96 -3.53 -16.47
N ILE A 134 0.65 -3.39 -17.76
CA ILE A 134 -0.36 -4.21 -18.43
C ILE A 134 0.02 -5.70 -18.34
N LEU A 135 1.27 -6.04 -18.61
CA LEU A 135 1.75 -7.42 -18.50
C LEU A 135 1.66 -7.95 -17.07
N ALA A 136 2.04 -7.15 -16.06
CA ALA A 136 1.90 -7.52 -14.65
C ALA A 136 0.44 -7.78 -14.26
N LEU A 137 -0.50 -6.93 -14.73
CA LEU A 137 -1.92 -7.13 -14.50
C LEU A 137 -2.47 -8.39 -15.20
N ILE A 138 -2.00 -8.70 -16.40
CA ILE A 138 -2.36 -9.94 -17.10
C ILE A 138 -1.87 -11.17 -16.32
N ILE A 139 -0.60 -11.17 -15.86
CA ILE A 139 -0.03 -12.26 -15.06
C ILE A 139 -0.84 -12.46 -13.77
N TYR A 140 -1.11 -11.38 -13.04
CA TYR A 140 -1.90 -11.44 -11.80
C TYR A 140 -3.33 -11.89 -12.06
N GLY A 141 -3.99 -11.35 -13.09
CA GLY A 141 -5.35 -11.71 -13.49
C GLY A 141 -5.47 -13.19 -13.87
N ALA A 142 -4.51 -13.74 -14.60
CA ALA A 142 -4.48 -15.16 -14.94
C ALA A 142 -4.33 -16.07 -13.71
N ALA A 143 -3.66 -15.60 -12.65
CA ALA A 143 -3.48 -16.33 -11.41
C ALA A 143 -4.62 -16.14 -10.39
N SER A 144 -5.46 -15.12 -10.55
CA SER A 144 -6.47 -14.69 -9.58
C SER A 144 -7.45 -15.81 -9.19
N GLY A 145 -7.93 -16.60 -10.16
CA GLY A 145 -8.82 -17.74 -9.90
C GLY A 145 -8.17 -18.82 -9.04
N ARG A 146 -6.86 -19.05 -9.23
CA ARG A 146 -6.10 -19.99 -8.39
C ARG A 146 -5.92 -19.46 -6.96
N PHE A 147 -5.63 -18.18 -6.81
CA PHE A 147 -5.58 -17.53 -5.49
C PHE A 147 -6.90 -17.62 -4.75
N PHE A 148 -7.99 -17.30 -5.43
CA PHE A 148 -9.34 -17.39 -4.84
C PHE A 148 -9.63 -18.80 -4.31
N LYS A 149 -9.36 -19.83 -5.11
CA LYS A 149 -9.55 -21.23 -4.72
C LYS A 149 -8.68 -21.62 -3.52
N LEU A 150 -7.38 -21.33 -3.57
CA LEU A 150 -6.45 -21.70 -2.50
C LEU A 150 -6.77 -21.00 -1.17
N ASN A 151 -7.18 -19.73 -1.21
CA ASN A 151 -7.63 -19.01 -0.02
C ASN A 151 -8.95 -19.56 0.51
N GLY A 152 -9.90 -19.94 -0.37
CA GLY A 152 -11.12 -20.62 0.03
C GLY A 152 -10.84 -21.94 0.75
N ASP A 153 -9.95 -22.78 0.21
CA ASP A 153 -9.54 -24.06 0.82
C ASP A 153 -8.89 -23.83 2.20
N LEU A 154 -8.03 -22.81 2.35
CA LEU A 154 -7.42 -22.45 3.63
C LEU A 154 -8.45 -21.98 4.65
N ASN A 155 -9.38 -21.11 4.25
CA ASN A 155 -10.43 -20.59 5.12
C ASN A 155 -11.37 -21.72 5.59
N SER A 156 -11.79 -22.60 4.70
CA SER A 156 -12.64 -23.76 5.06
C SER A 156 -11.93 -24.65 6.09
N GLN A 157 -10.62 -24.90 5.90
CA GLN A 157 -9.84 -25.66 6.88
C GLN A 157 -9.68 -24.93 8.20
N ALA A 158 -9.58 -23.59 8.20
CA ALA A 158 -9.50 -22.78 9.42
C ALA A 158 -10.83 -22.77 10.21
N GLU A 159 -11.98 -22.81 9.55
CA GLU A 159 -13.30 -22.89 10.19
C GLU A 159 -13.48 -24.16 11.03
N GLU A 160 -12.83 -25.27 10.62
CA GLU A 160 -12.88 -26.55 11.36
C GLU A 160 -12.02 -26.54 12.64
N GLN A 161 -11.18 -25.50 12.85
CA GLN A 161 -10.20 -25.48 13.94
C GLN A 161 -10.81 -25.64 15.33
N VAL A 162 -11.95 -24.99 15.60
CA VAL A 162 -12.60 -25.03 16.91
C VAL A 162 -13.08 -26.45 17.23
N SER A 163 -13.80 -27.11 16.28
CA SER A 163 -14.32 -28.45 16.48
C SER A 163 -13.21 -29.50 16.63
N VAL A 164 -12.09 -29.32 15.91
CA VAL A 164 -10.92 -30.20 16.03
C VAL A 164 -10.25 -30.03 17.40
N LEU A 165 -10.13 -28.81 17.92
CA LEU A 165 -9.58 -28.53 19.24
C LEU A 165 -10.49 -29.06 20.36
N GLU A 166 -11.82 -28.94 20.21
CA GLU A 166 -12.81 -29.49 21.15
C GLU A 166 -12.74 -31.01 21.24
N SER A 167 -12.37 -31.71 20.17
CA SER A 167 -12.19 -33.17 20.18
C SER A 167 -11.12 -33.66 21.18
N GLY A 168 -10.12 -32.81 21.48
CA GLY A 168 -8.99 -33.14 22.36
C GLY A 168 -8.07 -34.25 21.84
N ILE A 169 -8.33 -34.80 20.65
CA ILE A 169 -7.57 -35.91 20.06
C ILE A 169 -6.30 -35.38 19.39
N ARG A 170 -5.15 -35.69 19.97
CA ARG A 170 -3.82 -35.20 19.51
C ARG A 170 -3.58 -35.49 18.03
N GLU A 171 -3.95 -36.68 17.55
CA GLU A 171 -3.74 -37.07 16.14
C GLU A 171 -4.57 -36.20 15.20
N SER A 172 -5.83 -35.94 15.50
CA SER A 172 -6.71 -35.05 14.73
C SER A 172 -6.19 -33.62 14.69
N ILE A 173 -5.68 -33.11 15.82
CA ILE A 173 -5.07 -31.78 15.91
C ILE A 173 -3.81 -31.70 15.04
N LEU A 174 -2.92 -32.69 15.10
CA LEU A 174 -1.71 -32.74 14.29
C LEU A 174 -2.04 -32.79 12.79
N GLN A 175 -3.00 -33.58 12.40
CA GLN A 175 -3.46 -33.69 11.01
C GLN A 175 -4.05 -32.37 10.52
N HIS A 176 -4.89 -31.73 11.32
CA HIS A 176 -5.49 -30.43 11.01
C HIS A 176 -4.41 -29.33 10.81
N LEU A 177 -3.48 -29.20 11.75
CA LEU A 177 -2.38 -28.23 11.64
C LEU A 177 -1.48 -28.51 10.43
N SER A 178 -1.24 -29.81 10.10
CA SER A 178 -0.50 -30.20 8.91
C SER A 178 -1.22 -29.81 7.63
N ASN A 179 -2.55 -29.92 7.59
CA ASN A 179 -3.37 -29.51 6.45
C ASN A 179 -3.36 -27.97 6.29
N LEU A 180 -3.54 -27.21 7.37
CA LEU A 180 -3.40 -25.75 7.34
C LEU A 180 -2.05 -25.32 6.77
N ARG A 181 -0.95 -25.92 7.26
CA ARG A 181 0.39 -25.66 6.73
C ARG A 181 0.47 -25.98 5.23
N ARG A 182 -0.10 -27.11 4.77
CA ARG A 182 -0.08 -27.50 3.35
C ARG A 182 -0.80 -26.48 2.47
N HIS A 183 -1.95 -25.97 2.91
CA HIS A 183 -2.67 -24.92 2.19
C HIS A 183 -1.88 -23.61 2.17
N ALA A 184 -1.32 -23.18 3.30
CA ALA A 184 -0.48 -21.98 3.38
C ALA A 184 0.75 -22.08 2.47
N VAL A 185 1.45 -23.23 2.43
CA VAL A 185 2.58 -23.46 1.52
C VAL A 185 2.16 -23.36 0.06
N ARG A 186 1.03 -23.94 -0.35
CA ARG A 186 0.54 -23.84 -1.74
C ARG A 186 0.22 -22.42 -2.16
N ILE A 187 -0.31 -21.60 -1.25
CA ILE A 187 -0.55 -20.16 -1.50
C ILE A 187 0.81 -19.48 -1.70
N SER A 188 1.75 -19.67 -0.77
CA SER A 188 3.08 -19.08 -0.82
C SER A 188 3.85 -19.47 -2.10
N ASP A 189 3.81 -20.74 -2.49
CA ASP A 189 4.44 -21.21 -3.74
C ASP A 189 3.83 -20.52 -4.98
N THR A 190 2.49 -20.36 -4.98
CA THR A 190 1.80 -19.67 -6.07
C THR A 190 2.17 -18.19 -6.10
N GLU A 191 2.21 -17.53 -4.94
CA GLU A 191 2.66 -16.15 -4.79
C GLU A 191 4.10 -15.98 -5.29
N ALA A 192 5.01 -16.83 -4.86
CA ALA A 192 6.42 -16.76 -5.26
C ALA A 192 6.59 -16.84 -6.79
N ILE A 193 5.85 -17.74 -7.47
CA ILE A 193 5.91 -17.85 -8.93
C ILE A 193 5.31 -16.61 -9.61
N VAL A 194 4.13 -16.19 -9.19
CA VAL A 194 3.41 -15.06 -9.81
C VAL A 194 4.19 -13.75 -9.62
N TYR A 195 4.60 -13.47 -8.39
CA TYR A 195 5.42 -12.28 -8.11
C TYR A 195 6.79 -12.36 -8.78
N GLY A 196 7.41 -13.53 -8.85
CA GLY A 196 8.65 -13.74 -9.58
C GLY A 196 8.53 -13.36 -11.06
N LEU A 197 7.45 -13.80 -11.73
CA LEU A 197 7.18 -13.42 -13.12
C LEU A 197 6.93 -11.92 -13.29
N ILE A 198 6.16 -11.31 -12.38
CA ILE A 198 5.92 -9.86 -12.37
C ILE A 198 7.25 -9.10 -12.20
N PHE A 199 8.11 -9.54 -11.27
CA PHE A 199 9.43 -8.93 -11.07
C PHE A 199 10.32 -9.05 -12.31
N VAL A 200 10.31 -10.18 -13.03
CA VAL A 200 11.05 -10.31 -14.29
C VAL A 200 10.60 -9.26 -15.30
N VAL A 201 9.30 -9.04 -15.46
CA VAL A 201 8.75 -8.03 -16.37
C VAL A 201 9.18 -6.62 -15.96
N LEU A 202 9.01 -6.28 -14.66
CA LEU A 202 9.31 -4.95 -14.14
C LEU A 202 10.82 -4.64 -14.17
N LEU A 203 11.67 -5.60 -13.82
CA LEU A 203 13.13 -5.42 -13.90
C LEU A 203 13.63 -5.38 -15.34
N SER A 204 12.96 -6.08 -16.27
CA SER A 204 13.27 -5.95 -17.70
C SER A 204 12.93 -4.55 -18.22
N MET A 205 11.82 -3.95 -17.77
CA MET A 205 11.48 -2.55 -18.04
C MET A 205 12.60 -1.60 -17.56
N LEU A 206 13.07 -1.78 -16.31
CA LEU A 206 14.18 -0.97 -15.78
C LEU A 206 15.43 -1.09 -16.64
N GLY A 207 15.80 -2.32 -17.03
CA GLY A 207 16.97 -2.56 -17.91
C GLY A 207 16.80 -1.91 -19.29
N ILE A 208 15.61 -1.99 -19.88
CA ILE A 208 15.29 -1.35 -21.17
C ILE A 208 15.37 0.18 -21.03
N ASN A 209 14.81 0.75 -19.96
CA ASN A 209 14.86 2.20 -19.73
C ASN A 209 16.30 2.70 -19.54
N LEU A 210 17.12 1.97 -18.78
CA LEU A 210 18.55 2.29 -18.61
C LEU A 210 19.27 2.23 -19.97
N TRP A 211 19.09 1.13 -20.72
CA TRP A 211 19.72 0.99 -22.03
C TRP A 211 19.29 2.10 -22.98
N PHE A 212 17.99 2.42 -23.04
CA PHE A 212 17.45 3.45 -23.91
C PHE A 212 18.00 4.85 -23.51
N ALA A 213 18.02 5.16 -22.22
CA ALA A 213 18.56 6.41 -21.71
C ALA A 213 20.04 6.59 -22.02
N ALA A 214 20.82 5.52 -21.91
CA ALA A 214 22.26 5.58 -22.12
C ALA A 214 22.70 5.53 -23.59
N THR A 215 21.85 5.02 -24.51
CA THR A 215 22.29 4.73 -25.89
C THR A 215 21.43 5.36 -26.99
N GLN A 216 20.17 5.69 -26.72
CA GLN A 216 19.23 6.16 -27.74
C GLN A 216 18.84 7.63 -27.59
N ILE A 217 19.03 8.20 -26.40
CA ILE A 217 18.83 9.62 -26.15
C ILE A 217 20.13 10.21 -25.62
N ASP A 218 20.40 11.48 -25.96
CA ASP A 218 21.59 12.20 -25.48
C ASP A 218 21.36 12.69 -24.04
N ALA A 219 21.15 11.73 -23.12
CA ALA A 219 20.84 12.02 -21.73
C ALA A 219 22.12 12.31 -20.93
N SER A 220 22.08 13.38 -20.12
CA SER A 220 23.14 13.68 -19.17
C SER A 220 23.25 12.61 -18.07
N PRO A 221 24.37 12.51 -17.34
CA PRO A 221 24.51 11.60 -16.20
C PRO A 221 23.40 11.77 -15.15
N GLY A 222 23.01 13.00 -14.85
CA GLY A 222 21.91 13.29 -13.92
C GLY A 222 20.54 12.86 -14.44
N GLN A 223 20.30 13.02 -15.75
CA GLN A 223 19.08 12.53 -16.38
C GLN A 223 19.00 11.00 -16.36
N ILE A 224 20.10 10.28 -16.66
CA ILE A 224 20.17 8.82 -16.57
C ILE A 224 19.87 8.38 -15.13
N PHE A 225 20.48 9.04 -14.13
CA PHE A 225 20.17 8.76 -12.73
C PHE A 225 18.68 8.91 -12.43
N SER A 226 18.08 10.03 -12.83
CA SER A 226 16.64 10.28 -12.60
C SER A 226 15.75 9.22 -13.29
N ILE A 227 16.03 8.88 -14.55
CA ILE A 227 15.28 7.88 -15.31
C ILE A 227 15.33 6.51 -14.62
N VAL A 228 16.51 6.06 -14.19
CA VAL A 228 16.70 4.78 -13.50
C VAL A 228 15.98 4.79 -12.15
N THR A 229 16.10 5.87 -11.38
CA THR A 229 15.47 5.97 -10.06
C THR A 229 13.96 6.01 -10.18
N TYR A 230 13.37 6.81 -11.08
CA TYR A 230 11.92 6.81 -11.29
C TYR A 230 11.40 5.49 -11.85
N SER A 231 12.16 4.78 -12.68
CA SER A 231 11.79 3.44 -13.13
C SER A 231 11.78 2.44 -11.96
N TYR A 232 12.73 2.56 -11.03
CA TYR A 232 12.80 1.72 -9.83
C TYR A 232 11.66 2.03 -8.84
N GLU A 233 11.43 3.31 -8.53
CA GLU A 233 10.33 3.76 -7.66
C GLU A 233 8.96 3.40 -8.23
N PHE A 234 8.82 3.42 -9.57
CA PHE A 234 7.63 2.92 -10.24
C PHE A 234 7.39 1.44 -9.96
N ILE A 235 8.44 0.61 -10.00
CA ILE A 235 8.36 -0.83 -9.68
C ILE A 235 7.89 -1.03 -8.24
N GLU A 236 8.51 -0.37 -7.27
CA GLU A 236 8.13 -0.48 -5.86
C GLU A 236 6.65 -0.13 -5.65
N SER A 237 6.21 0.99 -6.22
CA SER A 237 4.84 1.46 -6.08
C SER A 237 3.84 0.57 -6.80
N ALA A 238 4.16 0.07 -7.99
CA ALA A 238 3.29 -0.83 -8.75
C ALA A 238 3.07 -2.17 -8.02
N VAL A 239 4.09 -2.70 -7.36
CA VAL A 239 3.99 -3.93 -6.55
C VAL A 239 3.15 -3.72 -5.29
N MET A 240 3.13 -2.52 -4.73
CA MET A 240 2.32 -2.20 -3.55
C MET A 240 0.82 -1.99 -3.83
N LEU A 241 0.44 -1.65 -5.07
CA LEU A 241 -0.95 -1.33 -5.41
C LEU A 241 -1.97 -2.43 -5.08
N PRO A 242 -1.73 -3.74 -5.34
CA PRO A 242 -2.70 -4.78 -4.98
C PRO A 242 -2.98 -4.86 -3.48
N ALA A 243 -1.95 -4.77 -2.64
CA ALA A 243 -2.09 -4.76 -1.19
C ALA A 243 -2.85 -3.51 -0.71
N ALA A 244 -2.57 -2.35 -1.31
CA ALA A 244 -3.26 -1.10 -1.04
C ALA A 244 -4.77 -1.18 -1.36
N LEU A 245 -5.15 -1.79 -2.49
CA LEU A 245 -6.55 -2.01 -2.85
C LEU A 245 -7.28 -2.96 -1.88
N GLN A 246 -6.60 -4.00 -1.40
CA GLN A 246 -7.15 -4.90 -0.39
C GLN A 246 -7.42 -4.17 0.92
N SER A 247 -6.49 -3.35 1.40
CA SER A 247 -6.66 -2.52 2.59
C SER A 247 -7.85 -1.56 2.46
N LEU A 248 -8.03 -0.93 1.31
CA LEU A 248 -9.19 -0.06 1.04
C LEU A 248 -10.52 -0.83 1.10
N THR A 249 -10.57 -2.04 0.54
CA THR A 249 -11.78 -2.89 0.58
C THR A 249 -12.14 -3.29 2.01
N ARG A 250 -11.13 -3.69 2.80
CA ARG A 250 -11.32 -4.05 4.22
C ARG A 250 -11.87 -2.88 5.03
N ILE A 251 -11.34 -1.67 4.83
CA ILE A 251 -11.82 -0.48 5.54
C ILE A 251 -13.23 -0.09 5.12
N SER A 252 -13.59 -0.24 3.86
CA SER A 252 -14.96 -0.03 3.39
C SER A 252 -15.94 -0.97 4.14
N GLU A 253 -15.58 -2.24 4.30
CA GLU A 253 -16.38 -3.21 5.05
C GLU A 253 -16.51 -2.82 6.54
N ILE A 254 -15.41 -2.48 7.21
CA ILE A 254 -15.41 -2.03 8.61
C ILE A 254 -16.29 -0.80 8.79
N THR A 255 -16.17 0.18 7.88
CA THR A 255 -16.97 1.41 7.91
C THR A 255 -18.46 1.11 7.74
N GLN A 256 -18.83 0.22 6.80
CA GLN A 256 -20.22 -0.20 6.62
C GLN A 256 -20.77 -0.88 7.88
N ARG A 257 -20.00 -1.78 8.51
CA ARG A 257 -20.39 -2.44 9.76
C ARG A 257 -20.57 -1.45 10.92
N LEU A 258 -19.69 -0.47 11.05
CA LEU A 258 -19.81 0.59 12.06
C LEU A 258 -21.03 1.48 11.80
N ASN A 259 -21.31 1.84 10.55
CA ASN A 259 -22.48 2.63 10.17
C ASN A 259 -23.80 1.87 10.35
N ALA A 260 -23.87 0.59 9.99
CA ALA A 260 -25.05 -0.24 10.22
C ALA A 260 -25.42 -0.35 11.70
N LEU A 261 -24.46 -0.13 12.60
CA LEU A 261 -24.68 -0.10 14.02
C LEU A 261 -25.15 1.28 14.53
N ALA A 262 -24.94 2.34 13.73
CA ALA A 262 -25.42 3.68 14.04
C ALA A 262 -26.92 3.87 13.68
N HIS A 263 -27.47 3.00 12.79
CA HIS A 263 -28.88 2.95 12.45
C HIS A 263 -29.40 1.53 12.79
N PRO A 264 -29.88 1.27 14.02
CA PRO A 264 -30.63 0.04 14.29
C PRO A 264 -31.85 0.07 13.38
N VAL A 265 -32.00 -0.98 12.58
CA VAL A 265 -33.09 -1.18 11.64
C VAL A 265 -34.43 -0.88 12.33
N GLU A 266 -35.14 0.17 11.88
CA GLU A 266 -36.56 0.45 12.20
C GLU A 266 -37.52 -0.58 11.59
N ASP A 267 -37.01 -1.68 11.03
CA ASP A 267 -37.75 -2.69 10.29
C ASP A 267 -38.44 -3.78 11.14
N GLN A 268 -38.49 -3.67 12.47
CA GLN A 268 -39.30 -4.60 13.29
C GLN A 268 -40.61 -4.03 13.81
N ALA A 269 -40.97 -2.80 13.47
CA ALA A 269 -42.20 -2.17 13.93
C ALA A 269 -43.37 -2.17 12.90
N SER A 270 -43.19 -2.77 11.72
CA SER A 270 -44.27 -2.85 10.70
C SER A 270 -44.80 -4.25 10.43
N ALA A 271 -44.48 -5.23 11.30
CA ALA A 271 -44.96 -6.61 11.19
C ALA A 271 -45.60 -7.09 12.52
N SER A 272 -46.46 -6.26 13.13
CA SER A 272 -47.39 -6.67 14.17
C SER A 272 -48.79 -6.16 13.91
#